data_7ec5918b1f29df7c8a158c3c287384a4
#
_entry.id   7ec5918b1f29df7c8a158c3c287384a4
#
_cell.length_a   1.000
_cell.length_b   1.000
_cell.length_c   1.000
_cell.angle_alpha   90.00
_cell.angle_beta   90.00
_cell.angle_gamma   90.00
#
_symmetry.space_group_name_H-M   'P 1'
#
loop_
_entity.id
_entity.type
_entity.pdbx_description
1 polymer ?
#
loop_
_entity_poly.entity_id
_entity_poly.type
_entity_poly.pdbx_seq_one_letter_code
_entity_poly.pdbx_strand_id
1 'polypeptide(L)' 'MKKWSYMIPVYALLVRSGKWAISEEDKQEGQKIVPEIYSEDVAAYLAERA' A
#
# COMPACT_ATOMS: atom_id res chain seq x y z
N MET A 1 -3.44 -15.20 -10.30
CA MET A 1 -3.51 -14.94 -8.86
C MET A 1 -4.71 -14.05 -8.54
N LYS A 2 -5.43 -14.37 -7.50
CA LYS A 2 -6.65 -13.63 -7.16
C LYS A 2 -6.33 -12.45 -6.24
N LYS A 3 -6.83 -11.28 -6.61
CA LYS A 3 -6.66 -10.08 -5.82
C LYS A 3 -7.92 -9.86 -4.96
N TRP A 4 -7.71 -9.53 -3.71
CA TRP A 4 -8.80 -9.29 -2.76
C TRP A 4 -9.00 -7.79 -2.60
N SER A 5 -10.07 -7.26 -3.16
CA SER A 5 -10.31 -5.81 -3.14
C SER A 5 -10.42 -5.25 -1.73
N TYR A 6 -10.89 -6.04 -0.76
CA TYR A 6 -11.00 -5.56 0.62
C TYR A 6 -9.65 -5.31 1.27
N MET A 7 -8.58 -5.85 0.69
CA MET A 7 -7.23 -5.62 1.20
C MET A 7 -6.69 -4.24 0.82
N ILE A 8 -7.28 -3.60 -0.17
CA ILE A 8 -6.80 -2.28 -0.59
C ILE A 8 -6.87 -1.26 0.54
N PRO A 9 -8.00 -1.08 1.23
CA PRO A 9 -8.04 -0.14 2.36
C PRO A 9 -7.17 -0.59 3.53
N VAL A 10 -6.97 -1.89 3.71
CA VAL A 10 -6.10 -2.41 4.76
C VAL A 10 -4.66 -1.98 4.51
N TYR A 11 -4.16 -2.20 3.30
CA TYR A 11 -2.80 -1.78 2.95
C TYR A 11 -2.65 -0.26 2.97
N ALA A 12 -3.68 0.46 2.53
CA ALA A 12 -3.66 1.91 2.57
C ALA A 12 -3.49 2.43 3.99
N LEU A 13 -4.19 1.82 4.94
CA LEU A 13 -4.07 2.18 6.35
C LEU A 13 -2.65 1.92 6.86
N LEU A 14 -2.08 0.77 6.49
CA LEU A 14 -0.71 0.43 6.91
C LEU A 14 0.31 1.40 6.33
N VAL A 15 0.12 1.81 5.09
CA VAL A 15 1.01 2.79 4.47
C VAL A 15 0.88 4.16 5.15
N ARG A 16 -0.35 4.58 5.43
CA ARG A 16 -0.58 5.87 6.10
C ARG A 16 0.00 5.91 7.50
N SER A 17 0.03 4.77 8.17
CA SER A 17 0.58 4.69 9.52
C SER A 17 2.11 4.74 9.53
N GLY A 18 2.74 4.61 8.37
CA GLY A 18 4.19 4.62 8.25
C GLY A 18 4.84 3.26 8.45
N LYS A 19 4.05 2.21 8.61
CA LYS A 19 4.58 0.86 8.82
C LYS A 19 4.93 0.15 7.53
N TRP A 20 4.33 0.57 6.41
CA TRP A 20 4.52 -0.02 5.10
C TRP A 20 4.79 1.05 4.07
N ALA A 21 5.48 0.69 3.00
CA ALA A 21 5.71 1.56 1.87
C ALA A 21 5.00 1.00 0.64
N ILE A 22 4.63 1.86 -0.29
CA ILE A 22 3.97 1.44 -1.52
C ILE A 22 4.95 0.76 -2.45
N SER A 23 6.18 1.27 -2.53
CA SER A 23 7.19 0.71 -3.42
C SER A 23 8.55 0.69 -2.74
N GLU A 24 9.49 -0.05 -3.33
CA GLU A 24 10.85 -0.12 -2.82
C GLU A 24 11.52 1.24 -2.77
N GLU A 25 11.19 2.11 -3.72
CA GLU A 25 11.77 3.45 -3.77
C GLU A 25 11.39 4.28 -2.56
N ASP A 26 10.20 4.05 -2.04
CA ASP A 26 9.69 4.78 -0.88
C ASP A 26 10.01 4.08 0.43
N LYS A 27 10.51 2.85 0.35
CA LYS A 27 10.74 2.04 1.54
C LYS A 27 11.84 2.63 2.40
N GLN A 28 11.56 2.77 3.67
CA GLN A 28 12.54 3.14 4.67
C GLN A 28 12.89 1.92 5.51
N GLU A 29 13.97 2.03 6.26
CA GLU A 29 14.41 0.93 7.10
C GLU A 29 13.32 0.48 8.05
N GLY A 30 13.09 -0.83 8.08
CA GLY A 30 12.08 -1.42 8.96
C GLY A 30 10.69 -1.50 8.36
N GLN A 31 10.48 -0.91 7.19
CA GLN A 31 9.17 -0.98 6.56
C GLN A 31 9.04 -2.22 5.68
N LYS A 32 7.80 -2.66 5.50
CA LYS A 32 7.47 -3.70 4.52
C LYS A 32 6.89 -3.03 3.29
N ILE A 33 6.87 -3.77 2.19
CA ILE A 33 6.38 -3.25 0.92
C ILE A 33 5.03 -3.88 0.59
N VAL A 34 4.09 -3.05 0.12
CA VAL A 34 2.80 -3.53 -0.35
C VAL A 34 3.03 -4.46 -1.55
N PRO A 35 2.35 -5.62 -1.62
CA PRO A 35 2.47 -6.49 -2.78
C PRO A 35 2.21 -5.75 -4.08
N GLU A 36 2.98 -6.07 -5.11
CA GLU A 36 2.91 -5.38 -6.39
C GLU A 36 1.51 -5.34 -6.97
N ILE A 37 0.75 -6.43 -6.81
CA ILE A 37 -0.60 -6.49 -7.36
C ILE A 37 -1.55 -5.48 -6.72
N TYR A 38 -1.20 -4.97 -5.55
CA TYR A 38 -2.02 -3.98 -4.83
C TYR A 38 -1.45 -2.57 -4.89
N SER A 39 -0.19 -2.42 -5.30
CA SER A 39 0.50 -1.14 -5.18
C SER A 39 -0.21 0.00 -5.91
N GLU A 40 -0.64 -0.23 -7.15
CA GLU A 40 -1.35 0.78 -7.92
C GLU A 40 -2.70 1.12 -7.29
N ASP A 41 -3.42 0.10 -6.85
CA ASP A 41 -4.73 0.29 -6.25
C ASP A 41 -4.62 1.04 -4.94
N VAL A 42 -3.61 0.73 -4.14
CA VAL A 42 -3.39 1.42 -2.86
C VAL A 42 -3.01 2.88 -3.12
N ALA A 43 -2.15 3.13 -4.09
CA ALA A 43 -1.76 4.49 -4.44
C ALA A 43 -2.97 5.31 -4.90
N ALA A 44 -3.82 4.73 -5.75
CA ALA A 44 -5.03 5.40 -6.21
C ALA A 44 -6.00 5.64 -5.06
N TYR A 45 -6.15 4.67 -4.19
CA TYR A 45 -7.01 4.79 -3.01
C TYR A 45 -6.58 5.96 -2.13
N LEU A 46 -5.28 6.04 -1.85
CA LEU A 46 -4.73 7.11 -1.02
C LEU A 46 -4.88 8.48 -1.69
N ALA A 47 -4.68 8.54 -3.00
CA ALA A 47 -4.83 9.78 -3.75
C ALA A 47 -6.25 10.31 -3.70
N GLU A 48 -7.24 9.41 -3.75
CA GLU A 48 -8.64 9.80 -3.66
C GLU A 48 -9.03 10.33 -2.29
N ARG A 49 -8.35 9.83 -1.25
CA ARG A 49 -8.70 10.16 0.12
C ARG A 49 -7.78 11.21 0.76
N ALA A 50 -6.78 11.61 0.02
CA ALA A 50 -5.83 12.61 0.53
C ALA A 50 -6.45 14.00 0.63
#